data_385509f6b44e1cce65a19759457978b6
#
_entry.id   385509f6b44e1cce65a19759457978b6
#
_cell.length_a   1.000
_cell.length_b   1.000
_cell.length_c   1.000
_cell.angle_alpha   90.00
_cell.angle_beta   90.00
_cell.angle_gamma   90.00
#
_symmetry.space_group_name_H-M   'P 1'
#
loop_
_entity.id
_entity.type
_entity.pdbx_description
1 polymer ?
#
loop_
_entity_poly.entity_id
_entity_poly.type
_entity_poly.pdbx_seq_one_letter_code
_entity_poly.pdbx_strand_id
1 'polypeptide(L)'
;MAVDVLLGLQWGDEGKGKIVDVLSKGYDLIARFQGGPNAGHTLEFEGKKFVLNTIPSGIFFDNTLNLIGNGVVIDPITLKKELDKLKDAGHDLLAKGNLVIGKKAHLILPTHQLLDAASEKKMGDGKIGSTLKGIGPTYMDKTGRNGLRIGDITLPNFKEKYQKLVDKHTSMLQSLYGEVADFSEREAAFFEAIELIKKFELVDSEQLVNNYLKEGKKVLAEGAQGTMLDIDFGSYPFVTSSNTTTAGACTGLGIAPNKIGDVIGIFKAYCTRVGGGPFPTELNDETGEELRKIGHEFGATTGRPRRTGWIDLPALKYAIMLNGVTQLVMTKADVLSGFDKIYACTHYNYQGETIDYMPYDICSVEAEPVLKEIDGWNEDLTGITELNEIPAKLQSYIDYLEAELEVPVKYLSVGPDRKQTLVLH
;
A
#
# COMPACT_ATOMS: atom_id res chain seq x y z
N MET A 1 -7.36 -24.45 5.65
CA MET A 1 -7.01 -23.09 6.10
C MET A 1 -7.23 -22.11 4.96
N ALA A 2 -7.36 -20.83 5.29
CA ALA A 2 -7.57 -19.73 4.36
C ALA A 2 -6.43 -18.71 4.48
N VAL A 3 -6.33 -17.79 3.52
CA VAL A 3 -5.41 -16.65 3.54
C VAL A 3 -6.19 -15.43 4.00
N ASP A 4 -5.78 -14.82 5.09
CA ASP A 4 -6.33 -13.54 5.50
C ASP A 4 -5.67 -12.43 4.70
N VAL A 5 -6.44 -11.38 4.33
CA VAL A 5 -5.96 -10.30 3.48
C VAL A 5 -6.05 -8.98 4.26
N LEU A 6 -4.95 -8.25 4.32
CA LEU A 6 -4.91 -6.93 4.92
C LEU A 6 -4.65 -5.88 3.83
N LEU A 7 -5.54 -4.90 3.72
CA LEU A 7 -5.50 -3.88 2.68
C LEU A 7 -6.01 -2.52 3.16
N GLY A 8 -5.62 -1.45 2.43
CA GLY A 8 -6.12 -0.09 2.68
C GLY A 8 -7.44 0.16 1.97
N LEU A 9 -8.35 0.85 2.64
CA LEU A 9 -9.69 1.16 2.11
C LEU A 9 -9.78 2.55 1.45
N GLN A 10 -8.78 3.40 1.66
CA GLN A 10 -8.74 4.79 1.17
C GLN A 10 -7.73 4.94 0.02
N TRP A 11 -7.02 6.07 -0.04
CA TRP A 11 -6.02 6.40 -1.07
C TRP A 11 -4.58 6.07 -0.66
N GLY A 12 -4.38 5.04 0.15
CA GLY A 12 -3.07 4.64 0.66
C GLY A 12 -2.67 5.38 1.94
N ASP A 13 -1.50 5.01 2.47
CA ASP A 13 -0.93 5.60 3.70
C ASP A 13 -1.77 5.42 4.97
N GLU A 14 -2.67 4.41 5.00
CA GLU A 14 -3.54 4.11 6.14
C GLU A 14 -2.78 3.50 7.35
N GLY A 15 -1.48 3.22 7.23
CA GLY A 15 -0.69 2.62 8.31
C GLY A 15 -0.62 1.09 8.26
N LYS A 16 -0.79 0.49 7.08
CA LYS A 16 -0.78 -0.97 6.86
C LYS A 16 0.42 -1.67 7.47
N GLY A 17 1.64 -1.14 7.27
CA GLY A 17 2.86 -1.75 7.79
C GLY A 17 2.84 -1.96 9.30
N LYS A 18 2.41 -0.96 10.08
CA LYS A 18 2.24 -1.09 11.53
C LYS A 18 1.29 -2.23 11.90
N ILE A 19 0.14 -2.30 11.24
CA ILE A 19 -0.88 -3.31 11.57
C ILE A 19 -0.42 -4.71 11.16
N VAL A 20 0.22 -4.86 9.99
CA VAL A 20 0.84 -6.15 9.61
C VAL A 20 1.87 -6.57 10.66
N ASP A 21 2.74 -5.66 11.10
CA ASP A 21 3.73 -5.94 12.13
C ASP A 21 3.07 -6.40 13.45
N VAL A 22 2.02 -5.71 13.90
CA VAL A 22 1.25 -6.10 15.10
C VAL A 22 0.67 -7.50 14.97
N LEU A 23 0.08 -7.83 13.82
CA LEU A 23 -0.59 -9.10 13.56
C LEU A 23 0.39 -10.24 13.27
N SER A 24 1.62 -9.95 12.85
CA SER A 24 2.59 -10.95 12.36
C SER A 24 2.89 -12.08 13.35
N LYS A 25 2.77 -11.83 14.66
CA LYS A 25 2.92 -12.87 15.70
C LYS A 25 1.91 -14.01 15.57
N GLY A 26 0.78 -13.77 14.92
CA GLY A 26 -0.29 -14.76 14.72
C GLY A 26 -0.20 -15.54 13.41
N TYR A 27 0.82 -15.28 12.58
CA TYR A 27 0.94 -15.84 11.23
C TYR A 27 2.29 -16.50 10.98
N ASP A 28 2.27 -17.61 10.26
CA ASP A 28 3.47 -18.35 9.85
C ASP A 28 4.12 -17.76 8.59
N LEU A 29 3.33 -17.06 7.76
CA LEU A 29 3.76 -16.47 6.51
C LEU A 29 3.10 -15.10 6.30
N ILE A 30 3.92 -14.07 6.04
CA ILE A 30 3.47 -12.76 5.56
C ILE A 30 3.86 -12.62 4.09
N ALA A 31 2.89 -12.37 3.21
CA ALA A 31 3.12 -12.35 1.77
C ALA A 31 2.66 -11.04 1.12
N ARG A 32 3.60 -10.21 0.61
CA ARG A 32 3.27 -9.05 -0.23
C ARG A 32 2.71 -9.55 -1.56
N PHE A 33 1.53 -9.08 -1.95
CA PHE A 33 0.88 -9.62 -3.14
C PHE A 33 0.90 -8.69 -4.37
N GLN A 34 1.14 -7.37 -4.20
CA GLN A 34 1.14 -6.42 -5.29
C GLN A 34 1.97 -5.15 -4.95
N GLY A 35 2.02 -4.20 -5.90
CA GLY A 35 2.79 -2.96 -5.75
C GLY A 35 4.29 -3.19 -5.95
N GLY A 36 5.09 -2.34 -5.36
CA GLY A 36 6.54 -2.39 -5.49
C GLY A 36 7.21 -1.33 -4.61
N PRO A 37 8.35 -0.76 -5.02
CA PRO A 37 9.12 0.20 -4.23
C PRO A 37 8.42 1.57 -4.05
N ASN A 38 7.24 1.78 -4.63
CA ASN A 38 6.39 2.94 -4.37
C ASN A 38 5.68 2.89 -3.01
N ALA A 39 5.59 1.72 -2.37
CA ALA A 39 5.10 1.62 -1.00
C ALA A 39 6.14 2.16 0.01
N GLY A 40 5.66 2.65 1.15
CA GLY A 40 6.48 3.08 2.29
C GLY A 40 5.78 2.66 3.58
N HIS A 41 6.01 1.39 4.00
CA HIS A 41 5.45 0.86 5.23
C HIS A 41 6.33 1.25 6.41
N THR A 42 5.87 2.19 7.22
CA THR A 42 6.58 2.65 8.40
C THR A 42 6.22 1.80 9.60
N LEU A 43 7.25 1.31 10.29
CA LEU A 43 7.15 0.57 11.53
C LEU A 43 7.94 1.30 12.62
N GLU A 44 7.33 1.47 13.79
CA GLU A 44 7.99 2.10 14.95
C GLU A 44 7.87 1.17 16.15
N PHE A 45 9.01 0.79 16.70
CA PHE A 45 9.12 -0.04 17.91
C PHE A 45 10.50 0.10 18.56
N GLU A 46 10.56 -0.03 19.88
CA GLU A 46 11.81 0.09 20.66
C GLU A 46 12.59 1.39 20.38
N GLY A 47 11.86 2.48 20.12
CA GLY A 47 12.44 3.79 19.81
C GLY A 47 13.12 3.87 18.44
N LYS A 48 12.99 2.86 17.60
CA LYS A 48 13.52 2.82 16.22
C LYS A 48 12.40 2.95 15.20
N LYS A 49 12.74 3.53 14.05
CA LYS A 49 11.84 3.70 12.91
C LYS A 49 12.42 3.03 11.69
N PHE A 50 11.63 2.14 11.09
CA PHE A 50 11.96 1.44 9.85
C PHE A 50 10.95 1.81 8.77
N VAL A 51 11.42 1.99 7.53
CA VAL A 51 10.56 2.20 6.36
C VAL A 51 10.85 1.09 5.37
N LEU A 52 9.88 0.21 5.18
CA LEU A 52 9.95 -0.90 4.24
C LEU A 52 9.23 -0.53 2.94
N ASN A 53 9.86 -0.82 1.82
CA ASN A 53 9.31 -0.55 0.48
C ASN A 53 8.77 -1.83 -0.16
N THR A 54 9.61 -2.86 -0.29
CA THR A 54 9.29 -4.12 -0.97
C THR A 54 9.21 -5.29 0.00
N ILE A 55 10.04 -5.28 1.04
CA ILE A 55 10.10 -6.32 2.07
C ILE A 55 8.80 -6.35 2.87
N PRO A 56 8.20 -7.54 3.15
CA PRO A 56 7.02 -7.64 4.00
C PRO A 56 7.24 -7.17 5.43
N SER A 57 6.20 -6.63 6.06
CA SER A 57 6.29 -6.01 7.38
C SER A 57 6.46 -7.01 8.55
N GLY A 58 6.29 -8.31 8.30
CA GLY A 58 6.56 -9.38 9.29
C GLY A 58 8.05 -9.73 9.48
N ILE A 59 8.96 -9.06 8.79
CA ILE A 59 10.38 -9.44 8.68
C ILE A 59 11.13 -9.42 10.03
N PHE A 60 10.63 -8.69 11.01
CA PHE A 60 11.26 -8.58 12.33
C PHE A 60 10.97 -9.76 13.25
N PHE A 61 10.08 -10.68 12.87
CA PHE A 61 9.74 -11.88 13.65
C PHE A 61 10.51 -13.12 13.13
N ASP A 62 11.19 -13.82 14.04
CA ASP A 62 12.08 -14.94 13.66
C ASP A 62 11.31 -16.18 13.16
N ASN A 63 10.12 -16.41 13.70
CA ASN A 63 9.30 -17.57 13.37
C ASN A 63 8.33 -17.33 12.21
N THR A 64 8.41 -16.16 11.55
CA THR A 64 7.54 -15.78 10.45
C THR A 64 8.33 -15.75 9.14
N LEU A 65 7.94 -16.55 8.16
CA LEU A 65 8.48 -16.46 6.81
C LEU A 65 7.87 -15.25 6.10
N ASN A 66 8.66 -14.59 5.27
CA ASN A 66 8.25 -13.40 4.53
C ASN A 66 8.43 -13.64 3.03
N LEU A 67 7.37 -13.44 2.26
CA LEU A 67 7.34 -13.68 0.82
C LEU A 67 7.11 -12.38 0.05
N ILE A 68 8.02 -12.05 -0.85
CA ILE A 68 7.74 -11.11 -1.93
C ILE A 68 7.05 -11.89 -3.05
N GLY A 69 5.72 -11.73 -3.17
CA GLY A 69 4.88 -12.56 -4.03
C GLY A 69 4.94 -12.20 -5.52
N ASN A 70 4.35 -13.03 -6.35
CA ASN A 70 4.39 -12.94 -7.83
C ASN A 70 3.78 -11.66 -8.41
N GLY A 71 2.84 -11.02 -7.70
CA GLY A 71 2.20 -9.78 -8.16
C GLY A 71 3.04 -8.52 -7.93
N VAL A 72 4.10 -8.61 -7.13
CA VAL A 72 5.00 -7.49 -6.84
C VAL A 72 5.92 -7.19 -8.02
N VAL A 73 6.22 -5.91 -8.24
CA VAL A 73 7.30 -5.48 -9.14
C VAL A 73 8.50 -5.01 -8.31
N ILE A 74 9.68 -5.55 -8.60
CA ILE A 74 10.87 -5.41 -7.76
C ILE A 74 11.92 -4.56 -8.48
N ASP A 75 12.30 -3.43 -7.86
CA ASP A 75 13.50 -2.70 -8.23
C ASP A 75 14.70 -3.30 -7.46
N PRO A 76 15.62 -4.00 -8.12
CA PRO A 76 16.77 -4.62 -7.48
C PRO A 76 17.61 -3.64 -6.68
N ILE A 77 17.81 -2.42 -7.18
CA ILE A 77 18.62 -1.39 -6.54
C ILE A 77 17.96 -0.93 -5.24
N THR A 78 16.63 -0.69 -5.26
CA THR A 78 15.89 -0.29 -4.07
C THR A 78 15.85 -1.43 -3.05
N LEU A 79 15.62 -2.67 -3.48
CA LEU A 79 15.63 -3.84 -2.59
C LEU A 79 17.00 -4.03 -1.93
N LYS A 80 18.11 -3.89 -2.68
CA LYS A 80 19.46 -3.95 -2.10
C LYS A 80 19.66 -2.89 -1.04
N LYS A 81 19.26 -1.63 -1.29
CA LYS A 81 19.36 -0.54 -0.31
C LYS A 81 18.52 -0.81 0.95
N GLU A 82 17.38 -1.43 0.80
CA GLU A 82 16.51 -1.80 1.92
C GLU A 82 17.15 -2.91 2.76
N LEU A 83 17.71 -3.94 2.11
CA LEU A 83 18.46 -5.03 2.75
C LEU A 83 19.70 -4.52 3.49
N ASP A 84 20.48 -3.64 2.87
CA ASP A 84 21.68 -3.05 3.49
C ASP A 84 21.32 -2.25 4.75
N LYS A 85 20.28 -1.39 4.69
CA LYS A 85 19.79 -0.65 5.87
C LYS A 85 19.34 -1.55 7.01
N LEU A 86 18.63 -2.64 6.70
CA LEU A 86 18.22 -3.60 7.73
C LEU A 86 19.42 -4.32 8.34
N LYS A 87 20.39 -4.70 7.52
CA LYS A 87 21.64 -5.32 7.98
C LYS A 87 22.43 -4.38 8.89
N ASP A 88 22.59 -3.10 8.53
CA ASP A 88 23.27 -2.08 9.34
C ASP A 88 22.55 -1.85 10.67
N ALA A 89 21.23 -2.05 10.71
CA ALA A 89 20.41 -1.98 11.92
C ALA A 89 20.44 -3.28 12.76
N GLY A 90 21.20 -4.31 12.34
CA GLY A 90 21.35 -5.59 13.02
C GLY A 90 20.43 -6.71 12.54
N HIS A 91 19.73 -6.50 11.42
CA HIS A 91 18.81 -7.49 10.84
C HIS A 91 19.36 -8.02 9.50
N ASP A 92 20.31 -8.95 9.54
CA ASP A 92 20.85 -9.61 8.33
C ASP A 92 19.86 -10.68 7.83
N LEU A 93 19.01 -10.32 6.85
CA LEU A 93 17.94 -11.19 6.34
C LEU A 93 18.49 -12.38 5.55
N LEU A 94 19.67 -12.25 4.96
CA LEU A 94 20.31 -13.36 4.26
C LEU A 94 20.78 -14.44 5.26
N ALA A 95 21.39 -14.02 6.36
CA ALA A 95 21.81 -14.94 7.42
C ALA A 95 20.60 -15.54 8.17
N LYS A 96 19.54 -14.75 8.37
CA LYS A 96 18.32 -15.17 9.04
C LYS A 96 17.49 -16.18 8.22
N GLY A 97 17.50 -16.07 6.89
CA GLY A 97 16.82 -16.99 5.98
C GLY A 97 15.29 -16.93 6.03
N ASN A 98 14.71 -15.84 6.54
CA ASN A 98 13.25 -15.67 6.68
C ASN A 98 12.63 -14.78 5.60
N LEU A 99 13.36 -14.49 4.51
CA LEU A 99 12.86 -13.78 3.33
C LEU A 99 13.04 -14.66 2.10
N VAL A 100 11.94 -14.89 1.36
CA VAL A 100 11.93 -15.61 0.09
C VAL A 100 11.29 -14.75 -1.01
N ILE A 101 11.65 -14.98 -2.27
CA ILE A 101 11.23 -14.15 -3.38
C ILE A 101 10.55 -15.00 -4.45
N GLY A 102 9.37 -14.60 -4.88
CA GLY A 102 8.60 -15.28 -5.90
C GLY A 102 9.25 -15.17 -7.29
N LYS A 103 9.53 -16.29 -7.93
CA LYS A 103 10.14 -16.35 -9.27
C LYS A 103 9.37 -15.59 -10.33
N LYS A 104 8.04 -15.47 -10.20
CA LYS A 104 7.17 -14.80 -11.18
C LYS A 104 7.00 -13.30 -10.93
N ALA A 105 7.54 -12.73 -9.83
CA ALA A 105 7.62 -11.30 -9.62
C ALA A 105 8.42 -10.63 -10.75
N HIS A 106 7.99 -9.43 -11.19
CA HIS A 106 8.63 -8.74 -12.31
C HIS A 106 9.74 -7.81 -11.85
N LEU A 107 10.77 -7.69 -12.70
CA LEU A 107 11.91 -6.79 -12.49
C LEU A 107 11.58 -5.39 -13.03
N ILE A 108 11.82 -4.38 -12.22
CA ILE A 108 11.92 -2.98 -12.67
C ILE A 108 13.33 -2.75 -13.17
N LEU A 109 13.48 -2.45 -14.45
CA LEU A 109 14.77 -2.10 -15.07
C LEU A 109 15.04 -0.59 -14.90
N PRO A 110 16.29 -0.14 -14.97
CA PRO A 110 16.63 1.29 -15.03
C PRO A 110 15.84 2.05 -16.09
N THR A 111 15.62 1.46 -17.24
CA THR A 111 14.85 2.04 -18.35
C THR A 111 13.36 2.20 -18.08
N HIS A 112 12.75 1.38 -17.21
CA HIS A 112 11.36 1.60 -16.77
C HIS A 112 11.22 2.93 -16.00
N GLN A 113 12.21 3.28 -15.18
CA GLN A 113 12.17 4.53 -14.41
C GLN A 113 12.36 5.75 -15.32
N LEU A 114 13.18 5.62 -16.38
CA LEU A 114 13.32 6.68 -17.40
C LEU A 114 12.01 6.85 -18.18
N LEU A 115 11.33 5.78 -18.57
CA LEU A 115 10.03 5.84 -19.22
C LEU A 115 8.96 6.50 -18.33
N ASP A 116 8.94 6.17 -17.03
CA ASP A 116 8.04 6.78 -16.05
C ASP A 116 8.28 8.30 -15.96
N ALA A 117 9.54 8.72 -15.81
CA ALA A 117 9.91 10.11 -15.74
C ALA A 117 9.59 10.89 -17.04
N ALA A 118 9.89 10.31 -18.20
CA ALA A 118 9.61 10.92 -19.49
C ALA A 118 8.10 11.07 -19.74
N SER A 119 7.30 10.08 -19.36
CA SER A 119 5.84 10.11 -19.45
C SER A 119 5.24 11.21 -18.57
N GLU A 120 5.61 11.28 -17.29
CA GLU A 120 5.13 12.32 -16.35
C GLU A 120 5.51 13.72 -16.84
N LYS A 121 6.74 13.88 -17.34
CA LYS A 121 7.22 15.16 -17.90
C LYS A 121 6.39 15.59 -19.11
N LYS A 122 6.07 14.65 -20.01
CA LYS A 122 5.28 14.93 -21.23
C LYS A 122 3.83 15.31 -20.91
N MET A 123 3.25 14.76 -19.85
CA MET A 123 1.86 15.07 -19.44
C MET A 123 1.69 16.48 -18.84
N GLY A 124 2.76 17.14 -18.41
CA GLY A 124 2.70 18.51 -17.89
C GLY A 124 1.72 18.67 -16.74
N ASP A 125 0.71 19.53 -16.89
CA ASP A 125 -0.32 19.76 -15.86
C ASP A 125 -1.28 18.57 -15.67
N GLY A 126 -1.38 17.70 -16.67
CA GLY A 126 -2.18 16.45 -16.60
C GLY A 126 -1.45 15.27 -15.96
N LYS A 127 -0.28 15.50 -15.33
CA LYS A 127 0.50 14.45 -14.69
C LYS A 127 -0.28 13.73 -13.58
N ILE A 128 -0.10 12.43 -13.50
CA ILE A 128 -0.73 11.59 -12.46
C ILE A 128 -0.09 11.85 -11.08
N GLY A 129 1.17 12.25 -11.06
CA GLY A 129 1.96 12.43 -9.84
C GLY A 129 2.67 11.15 -9.43
N SER A 130 3.16 10.38 -10.41
CA SER A 130 3.95 9.16 -10.20
C SER A 130 5.09 9.35 -9.20
N THR A 131 5.49 8.27 -8.56
CA THR A 131 6.67 8.22 -7.68
C THR A 131 7.99 8.12 -8.47
N LEU A 132 7.94 8.06 -9.80
CA LEU A 132 9.08 7.90 -10.71
C LEU A 132 9.91 6.64 -10.44
N LYS A 133 9.25 5.59 -9.92
CA LYS A 133 9.88 4.30 -9.59
C LYS A 133 9.75 3.25 -10.69
N GLY A 134 9.16 3.62 -11.84
CA GLY A 134 8.98 2.72 -12.97
C GLY A 134 7.86 1.69 -12.80
N ILE A 135 6.94 1.93 -11.88
CA ILE A 135 5.84 1.00 -11.57
C ILE A 135 4.93 0.81 -12.79
N GLY A 136 4.40 1.89 -13.34
CA GLY A 136 3.51 1.86 -14.51
C GLY A 136 4.13 1.14 -15.70
N PRO A 137 5.30 1.57 -16.19
CA PRO A 137 5.98 0.91 -17.31
C PRO A 137 6.27 -0.58 -17.08
N THR A 138 6.58 -0.99 -15.84
CA THR A 138 6.81 -2.41 -15.52
C THR A 138 5.50 -3.23 -15.61
N TYR A 139 4.38 -2.70 -15.10
CA TYR A 139 3.08 -3.36 -15.25
C TYR A 139 2.60 -3.37 -16.72
N MET A 140 2.92 -2.32 -17.50
CA MET A 140 2.68 -2.33 -18.96
C MET A 140 3.41 -3.50 -19.63
N ASP A 141 4.68 -3.71 -19.32
CA ASP A 141 5.46 -4.83 -19.88
C ASP A 141 4.98 -6.19 -19.36
N LYS A 142 4.57 -6.28 -18.10
CA LYS A 142 3.94 -7.50 -17.56
C LYS A 142 2.71 -7.88 -18.37
N THR A 143 1.79 -6.95 -18.57
CA THR A 143 0.56 -7.17 -19.33
C THR A 143 0.82 -7.35 -20.82
N GLY A 144 1.79 -6.61 -21.37
CA GLY A 144 2.29 -6.73 -22.73
C GLY A 144 3.12 -7.99 -23.01
N ARG A 145 3.40 -8.81 -21.99
CA ARG A 145 4.17 -10.08 -22.07
C ARG A 145 5.62 -9.88 -22.52
N ASN A 146 6.21 -8.73 -22.18
CA ASN A 146 7.61 -8.39 -22.50
C ASN A 146 8.49 -8.36 -21.24
N GLY A 147 7.88 -8.27 -20.04
CA GLY A 147 8.60 -8.06 -18.79
C GLY A 147 9.51 -9.22 -18.41
N LEU A 148 10.60 -8.89 -17.73
CA LEU A 148 11.48 -9.86 -17.09
C LEU A 148 10.98 -10.22 -15.69
N ARG A 149 11.15 -11.48 -15.33
CA ARG A 149 10.78 -12.00 -14.01
C ARG A 149 12.02 -12.32 -13.17
N ILE A 150 11.85 -12.37 -11.86
CA ILE A 150 12.92 -12.75 -10.93
C ILE A 150 13.53 -14.11 -11.31
N GLY A 151 12.75 -15.10 -11.68
CA GLY A 151 13.25 -16.40 -12.11
C GLY A 151 14.18 -16.34 -13.33
N ASP A 152 14.06 -15.32 -14.18
CA ASP A 152 14.93 -15.17 -15.36
C ASP A 152 16.39 -14.91 -14.97
N ILE A 153 16.67 -14.31 -13.79
CA ILE A 153 18.05 -13.99 -13.39
C ILE A 153 18.95 -15.21 -13.25
N THR A 154 18.38 -16.39 -13.09
CA THR A 154 19.11 -17.66 -12.99
C THR A 154 19.34 -18.34 -14.33
N LEU A 155 18.72 -17.83 -15.41
CA LEU A 155 18.81 -18.43 -16.73
C LEU A 155 20.07 -17.98 -17.50
N PRO A 156 20.69 -18.86 -18.31
CA PRO A 156 21.90 -18.50 -19.06
C PRO A 156 21.72 -17.31 -20.02
N ASN A 157 20.51 -17.13 -20.56
CA ASN A 157 20.18 -16.08 -21.52
C ASN A 157 19.61 -14.82 -20.88
N PHE A 158 19.76 -14.62 -19.56
CA PHE A 158 19.21 -13.45 -18.85
C PHE A 158 19.70 -12.13 -19.45
N LYS A 159 21.01 -12.01 -19.71
CA LYS A 159 21.58 -10.77 -20.28
C LYS A 159 21.04 -10.46 -21.68
N GLU A 160 20.81 -11.47 -22.50
CA GLU A 160 20.22 -11.30 -23.83
C GLU A 160 18.76 -10.79 -23.71
N LYS A 161 17.96 -11.41 -22.84
CA LYS A 161 16.59 -10.96 -22.58
C LYS A 161 16.56 -9.52 -22.02
N TYR A 162 17.48 -9.20 -21.12
CA TYR A 162 17.63 -7.86 -20.55
C TYR A 162 17.91 -6.84 -21.68
N GLN A 163 18.92 -7.10 -22.52
CA GLN A 163 19.30 -6.20 -23.60
C GLN A 163 18.16 -5.96 -24.58
N LYS A 164 17.44 -7.02 -24.96
CA LYS A 164 16.27 -6.91 -25.85
C LYS A 164 15.20 -5.97 -25.29
N LEU A 165 14.95 -6.02 -23.96
CA LEU A 165 13.99 -5.14 -23.34
C LEU A 165 14.50 -3.70 -23.22
N VAL A 166 15.78 -3.53 -22.93
CA VAL A 166 16.45 -2.21 -22.93
C VAL A 166 16.39 -1.56 -24.31
N ASP A 167 16.66 -2.31 -25.39
CA ASP A 167 16.61 -1.80 -26.77
C ASP A 167 15.20 -1.31 -27.12
N LYS A 168 14.16 -2.06 -26.73
CA LYS A 168 12.76 -1.64 -26.86
C LYS A 168 12.50 -0.32 -26.14
N HIS A 169 12.90 -0.21 -24.86
CA HIS A 169 12.68 0.98 -24.05
C HIS A 169 13.43 2.20 -24.58
N THR A 170 14.67 2.02 -25.01
CA THR A 170 15.48 3.09 -25.60
C THR A 170 14.85 3.60 -26.89
N SER A 171 14.37 2.70 -27.75
CA SER A 171 13.62 3.08 -28.94
C SER A 171 12.34 3.85 -28.60
N MET A 172 11.59 3.45 -27.56
CA MET A 172 10.42 4.17 -27.09
C MET A 172 10.76 5.56 -26.55
N LEU A 173 11.82 5.68 -25.71
CA LEU A 173 12.27 6.95 -25.17
C LEU A 173 12.61 7.94 -26.29
N GLN A 174 13.35 7.49 -27.29
CA GLN A 174 13.72 8.32 -28.43
C GLN A 174 12.50 8.69 -29.30
N SER A 175 11.67 7.72 -29.67
CA SER A 175 10.56 7.95 -30.63
C SER A 175 9.37 8.70 -30.03
N LEU A 176 9.02 8.42 -28.75
CA LEU A 176 7.84 9.01 -28.12
C LEU A 176 8.16 10.30 -27.35
N TYR A 177 9.37 10.42 -26.80
CA TYR A 177 9.73 11.49 -25.88
C TYR A 177 10.91 12.33 -26.36
N GLY A 178 11.63 11.91 -27.43
CA GLY A 178 12.80 12.62 -27.94
C GLY A 178 14.00 12.58 -26.99
N GLU A 179 14.02 11.66 -26.05
CA GLU A 179 15.06 11.56 -25.03
C GLU A 179 16.08 10.48 -25.39
N VAL A 180 17.36 10.78 -25.19
CA VAL A 180 18.47 9.81 -25.26
C VAL A 180 18.81 9.40 -23.84
N ALA A 181 18.72 8.10 -23.56
CA ALA A 181 18.91 7.57 -22.23
C ALA A 181 20.38 7.26 -21.95
N ASP A 182 20.95 7.89 -20.94
CA ASP A 182 22.16 7.39 -20.27
C ASP A 182 21.74 6.81 -18.91
N PHE A 183 21.95 5.52 -18.74
CA PHE A 183 21.65 4.77 -17.51
C PHE A 183 22.79 3.81 -17.12
N SER A 184 23.98 4.01 -17.67
CA SER A 184 25.14 3.14 -17.52
C SER A 184 25.53 2.90 -16.06
N GLU A 185 25.59 3.96 -15.25
CA GLU A 185 25.87 3.85 -13.81
C GLU A 185 24.77 3.04 -13.09
N ARG A 186 23.52 3.30 -13.44
CA ARG A 186 22.37 2.65 -12.84
C ARG A 186 22.26 1.19 -13.28
N GLU A 187 22.67 0.88 -14.49
CA GLU A 187 22.76 -0.48 -15.01
C GLU A 187 23.80 -1.30 -14.25
N ALA A 188 24.97 -0.73 -13.98
CA ALA A 188 25.99 -1.39 -13.15
C ALA A 188 25.46 -1.72 -11.75
N ALA A 189 24.80 -0.76 -11.10
CA ALA A 189 24.16 -0.96 -9.79
C ALA A 189 23.02 -2.00 -9.84
N PHE A 190 22.27 -2.07 -10.95
CA PHE A 190 21.24 -3.07 -11.17
C PHE A 190 21.83 -4.48 -11.18
N PHE A 191 22.88 -4.72 -11.96
CA PHE A 191 23.52 -6.04 -12.02
C PHE A 191 24.19 -6.43 -10.71
N GLU A 192 24.80 -5.49 -9.97
CA GLU A 192 25.31 -5.73 -8.63
C GLU A 192 24.18 -6.20 -7.68
N ALA A 193 23.04 -5.52 -7.72
CA ALA A 193 21.89 -5.90 -6.91
C ALA A 193 21.29 -7.26 -7.32
N ILE A 194 21.29 -7.61 -8.61
CA ILE A 194 20.90 -8.94 -9.09
C ILE A 194 21.77 -10.03 -8.48
N GLU A 195 23.11 -9.83 -8.38
CA GLU A 195 24.00 -10.82 -7.76
C GLU A 195 23.73 -11.00 -6.25
N LEU A 196 23.25 -9.96 -5.58
CA LEU A 196 22.78 -10.09 -4.20
C LEU A 196 21.46 -10.89 -4.13
N ILE A 197 20.48 -10.59 -5.00
CA ILE A 197 19.18 -11.26 -5.02
C ILE A 197 19.32 -12.76 -5.31
N LYS A 198 20.27 -13.18 -6.14
CA LYS A 198 20.57 -14.60 -6.41
C LYS A 198 20.96 -15.40 -5.16
N LYS A 199 21.35 -14.74 -4.07
CA LYS A 199 21.70 -15.40 -2.80
C LYS A 199 20.48 -15.74 -1.95
N PHE A 200 19.31 -15.15 -2.24
CA PHE A 200 18.06 -15.48 -1.58
C PHE A 200 17.38 -16.69 -2.21
N GLU A 201 16.55 -17.38 -1.45
CA GLU A 201 15.73 -18.46 -1.97
C GLU A 201 14.65 -17.90 -2.93
N LEU A 202 14.67 -18.40 -4.18
CA LEU A 202 13.67 -18.07 -5.19
C LEU A 202 12.64 -19.20 -5.27
N VAL A 203 11.38 -18.87 -4.97
CA VAL A 203 10.30 -19.85 -4.79
C VAL A 203 9.20 -19.71 -5.85
N ASP A 204 8.47 -20.80 -6.07
CA ASP A 204 7.19 -20.78 -6.76
C ASP A 204 6.11 -20.39 -5.74
N SER A 205 5.77 -19.09 -5.66
CA SER A 205 4.93 -18.51 -4.59
C SER A 205 3.60 -19.23 -4.43
N GLU A 206 2.94 -19.59 -5.54
CA GLU A 206 1.68 -20.31 -5.54
C GLU A 206 1.81 -21.70 -4.92
N GLN A 207 2.93 -22.40 -5.10
CA GLN A 207 3.16 -23.68 -4.46
C GLN A 207 3.43 -23.51 -2.97
N LEU A 208 4.28 -22.54 -2.61
CA LEU A 208 4.61 -22.26 -1.21
C LEU A 208 3.36 -21.92 -0.40
N VAL A 209 2.57 -20.94 -0.86
CA VAL A 209 1.36 -20.49 -0.14
C VAL A 209 0.34 -21.63 -0.01
N ASN A 210 0.05 -22.34 -1.10
CA ASN A 210 -0.91 -23.44 -1.07
C ASN A 210 -0.44 -24.63 -0.21
N ASN A 211 0.87 -24.88 -0.11
CA ASN A 211 1.41 -25.90 0.79
C ASN A 211 1.25 -25.49 2.27
N TYR A 212 1.52 -24.21 2.61
CA TYR A 212 1.27 -23.68 3.94
C TYR A 212 -0.19 -23.88 4.36
N LEU A 213 -1.14 -23.58 3.46
CA LEU A 213 -2.57 -23.80 3.72
C LEU A 213 -2.91 -25.28 3.94
N LYS A 214 -2.31 -26.21 3.18
CA LYS A 214 -2.50 -27.67 3.36
C LYS A 214 -1.94 -28.15 4.69
N GLU A 215 -0.82 -27.57 5.14
CA GLU A 215 -0.18 -27.89 6.43
C GLU A 215 -0.92 -27.25 7.62
N GLY A 216 -2.00 -26.53 7.40
CA GLY A 216 -2.75 -25.89 8.48
C GLY A 216 -2.12 -24.60 9.00
N LYS A 217 -1.12 -24.05 8.31
CA LYS A 217 -0.43 -22.81 8.67
C LYS A 217 -1.25 -21.57 8.30
N LYS A 218 -1.04 -20.50 9.05
CA LYS A 218 -1.72 -19.21 8.88
C LYS A 218 -0.92 -18.31 7.95
N VAL A 219 -1.59 -17.74 6.95
CA VAL A 219 -1.01 -16.85 5.95
C VAL A 219 -1.74 -15.51 5.96
N LEU A 220 -0.97 -14.40 6.04
CA LEU A 220 -1.47 -13.05 5.85
C LEU A 220 -0.94 -12.46 4.54
N ALA A 221 -1.85 -12.08 3.66
CA ALA A 221 -1.54 -11.34 2.45
C ALA A 221 -1.49 -9.84 2.77
N GLU A 222 -0.32 -9.23 2.60
CA GLU A 222 -0.07 -7.81 2.86
C GLU A 222 -0.24 -6.99 1.58
N GLY A 223 -1.23 -6.07 1.59
CA GLY A 223 -1.48 -5.12 0.51
C GLY A 223 -0.61 -3.87 0.59
N ALA A 224 -0.51 -3.17 -0.52
CA ALA A 224 0.11 -1.86 -0.65
C ALA A 224 -0.85 -0.87 -1.32
N GLN A 225 -0.62 0.44 -1.17
CA GLN A 225 -1.52 1.50 -1.60
C GLN A 225 -2.91 1.36 -0.91
N GLY A 226 -4.00 1.65 -1.57
CA GLY A 226 -5.36 1.53 -1.03
C GLY A 226 -6.38 1.28 -2.15
N THR A 227 -7.58 0.86 -1.79
CA THR A 227 -8.64 0.46 -2.72
C THR A 227 -8.98 1.56 -3.72
N MET A 228 -9.01 2.83 -3.27
CA MET A 228 -9.30 3.97 -4.15
C MET A 228 -8.19 4.27 -5.17
N LEU A 229 -7.05 3.57 -5.09
CA LEU A 229 -5.95 3.59 -6.05
C LEU A 229 -5.86 2.32 -6.90
N ASP A 230 -6.83 1.41 -6.83
CA ASP A 230 -6.87 0.19 -7.66
C ASP A 230 -6.95 0.56 -9.15
N ILE A 231 -6.23 -0.20 -10.00
CA ILE A 231 -6.17 0.08 -11.44
C ILE A 231 -7.53 -0.03 -12.13
N ASP A 232 -8.40 -0.93 -11.66
CA ASP A 232 -9.70 -1.22 -12.27
C ASP A 232 -10.84 -0.45 -11.59
N PHE A 233 -10.78 -0.31 -10.25
CA PHE A 233 -11.89 0.19 -9.42
C PHE A 233 -11.61 1.51 -8.71
N GLY A 234 -10.38 2.00 -8.76
CA GLY A 234 -10.01 3.28 -8.15
C GLY A 234 -10.43 4.50 -8.96
N SER A 235 -10.00 5.67 -8.53
CA SER A 235 -10.26 6.97 -9.16
C SER A 235 -9.42 7.16 -10.43
N TYR A 236 -9.64 6.32 -11.45
CA TYR A 236 -8.91 6.35 -12.72
C TYR A 236 -9.05 7.70 -13.44
N PRO A 237 -7.97 8.30 -14.01
CA PRO A 237 -6.63 7.71 -14.20
C PRO A 237 -5.65 7.92 -13.03
N PHE A 238 -6.06 8.53 -11.93
CA PHE A 238 -5.21 8.86 -10.78
C PHE A 238 -5.10 7.67 -9.81
N VAL A 239 -4.56 6.57 -10.30
CA VAL A 239 -4.46 5.26 -9.63
C VAL A 239 -3.04 4.69 -9.73
N THR A 240 -2.76 3.61 -8.98
CA THR A 240 -1.57 2.79 -9.22
C THR A 240 -1.85 1.77 -10.34
N SER A 241 -0.79 1.20 -10.92
CA SER A 241 -0.92 0.23 -12.01
C SER A 241 -1.11 -1.21 -11.52
N SER A 242 -1.50 -1.42 -10.27
CA SER A 242 -1.70 -2.76 -9.70
C SER A 242 -3.08 -2.91 -9.08
N ASN A 243 -3.53 -4.17 -8.91
CA ASN A 243 -4.77 -4.48 -8.23
C ASN A 243 -4.54 -4.49 -6.71
N THR A 244 -5.09 -3.48 -6.04
CA THR A 244 -4.95 -3.26 -4.59
C THR A 244 -6.05 -3.92 -3.78
N THR A 245 -7.05 -4.49 -4.45
CA THR A 245 -8.19 -5.18 -3.86
C THR A 245 -7.86 -6.61 -3.44
N THR A 246 -8.79 -7.26 -2.71
CA THR A 246 -8.70 -8.68 -2.31
C THR A 246 -8.46 -9.61 -3.49
N ALA A 247 -9.05 -9.33 -4.66
CA ALA A 247 -8.82 -10.08 -5.89
C ALA A 247 -7.34 -10.04 -6.32
N GLY A 248 -6.64 -8.93 -6.03
CA GLY A 248 -5.20 -8.79 -6.25
C GLY A 248 -4.37 -9.78 -5.43
N ALA A 249 -4.81 -10.19 -4.24
CA ALA A 249 -4.15 -11.23 -3.47
C ALA A 249 -4.27 -12.60 -4.16
N CYS A 250 -5.43 -12.91 -4.75
CA CYS A 250 -5.61 -14.15 -5.52
C CYS A 250 -4.64 -14.24 -6.70
N THR A 251 -4.56 -13.20 -7.50
CA THR A 251 -3.68 -13.18 -8.69
C THR A 251 -2.21 -13.01 -8.34
N GLY A 252 -1.91 -12.23 -7.29
CA GLY A 252 -0.55 -11.91 -6.86
C GLY A 252 0.17 -13.05 -6.13
N LEU A 253 -0.57 -13.93 -5.48
CA LEU A 253 -0.01 -15.10 -4.75
C LEU A 253 -0.35 -16.43 -5.39
N GLY A 254 -1.28 -16.49 -6.34
CA GLY A 254 -1.73 -17.71 -6.99
C GLY A 254 -2.59 -18.58 -6.07
N ILE A 255 -3.55 -17.96 -5.39
CA ILE A 255 -4.52 -18.63 -4.52
C ILE A 255 -5.93 -18.59 -5.10
N ALA A 256 -6.71 -19.63 -4.87
CA ALA A 256 -8.10 -19.67 -5.32
C ALA A 256 -8.97 -18.69 -4.51
N PRO A 257 -9.98 -18.02 -5.12
CA PRO A 257 -10.83 -17.06 -4.40
C PRO A 257 -11.53 -17.64 -3.17
N ASN A 258 -11.94 -18.91 -3.21
CA ASN A 258 -12.56 -19.62 -2.08
C ASN A 258 -11.56 -20.00 -0.96
N LYS A 259 -10.32 -19.57 -1.06
CA LYS A 259 -9.29 -19.70 -0.02
C LYS A 259 -9.00 -18.37 0.68
N ILE A 260 -9.72 -17.31 0.37
CA ILE A 260 -9.69 -16.09 1.16
C ILE A 260 -10.46 -16.33 2.46
N GLY A 261 -9.83 -15.94 3.56
CA GLY A 261 -10.38 -15.94 4.92
C GLY A 261 -10.88 -14.56 5.31
N ASP A 262 -10.39 -14.05 6.44
CA ASP A 262 -10.73 -12.70 6.88
C ASP A 262 -10.12 -11.66 5.95
N VAL A 263 -10.91 -10.61 5.66
CA VAL A 263 -10.46 -9.42 4.94
C VAL A 263 -10.42 -8.25 5.91
N ILE A 264 -9.21 -7.85 6.25
CA ILE A 264 -8.92 -6.80 7.24
C ILE A 264 -8.74 -5.48 6.49
N GLY A 265 -9.75 -4.62 6.56
CA GLY A 265 -9.75 -3.30 5.94
C GLY A 265 -9.19 -2.23 6.87
N ILE A 266 -8.14 -1.52 6.45
CA ILE A 266 -7.56 -0.42 7.23
C ILE A 266 -8.01 0.92 6.67
N PHE A 267 -8.45 1.81 7.55
CA PHE A 267 -8.74 3.20 7.24
C PHE A 267 -8.22 4.13 8.33
N LYS A 268 -7.95 5.38 7.99
CA LYS A 268 -7.69 6.45 8.96
C LYS A 268 -9.00 7.04 9.45
N ALA A 269 -9.00 7.55 10.66
CA ALA A 269 -10.13 8.30 11.21
C ALA A 269 -10.50 9.56 10.39
N TYR A 270 -9.69 9.92 9.40
CA TYR A 270 -9.88 10.98 8.40
C TYR A 270 -9.29 10.50 7.05
N CYS A 271 -9.37 11.30 5.99
CA CYS A 271 -8.82 10.93 4.69
C CYS A 271 -7.53 11.68 4.37
N THR A 272 -6.63 11.01 3.62
CA THR A 272 -5.46 11.65 3.01
C THR A 272 -5.25 11.15 1.59
N ARG A 273 -4.68 12.01 0.73
CA ARG A 273 -4.33 11.66 -0.64
C ARG A 273 -2.99 12.28 -1.03
N VAL A 274 -2.17 11.54 -1.80
CA VAL A 274 -0.95 12.04 -2.45
C VAL A 274 -1.20 12.15 -3.95
N GLY A 275 -0.75 13.24 -4.57
CA GLY A 275 -0.87 13.46 -6.01
C GLY A 275 -2.23 13.99 -6.45
N GLY A 276 -2.46 13.93 -7.75
CA GLY A 276 -3.69 14.42 -8.39
C GLY A 276 -4.92 13.55 -8.16
N GLY A 277 -6.03 13.98 -8.74
CA GLY A 277 -7.30 13.25 -8.74
C GLY A 277 -8.30 13.71 -7.69
N PRO A 278 -9.52 13.15 -7.74
CA PRO A 278 -10.64 13.60 -6.92
C PRO A 278 -10.42 13.30 -5.44
N PHE A 279 -10.86 14.23 -4.60
CA PHE A 279 -10.86 14.10 -3.16
C PHE A 279 -12.04 14.91 -2.60
N PRO A 280 -13.26 14.37 -2.61
CA PRO A 280 -14.48 15.13 -2.28
C PRO A 280 -14.46 15.82 -0.92
N THR A 281 -13.85 15.19 0.08
CA THR A 281 -13.80 15.70 1.46
C THR A 281 -12.55 16.53 1.76
N GLU A 282 -11.77 16.93 0.74
CA GLU A 282 -10.53 17.68 0.91
C GLU A 282 -10.76 19.01 1.62
N LEU A 283 -9.86 19.35 2.54
CA LEU A 283 -9.85 20.59 3.28
C LEU A 283 -8.68 21.46 2.79
N ASN A 284 -9.04 22.58 2.16
CA ASN A 284 -8.09 23.57 1.64
C ASN A 284 -8.01 24.82 2.54
N ASP A 285 -8.21 24.63 3.84
CA ASP A 285 -8.28 25.64 4.87
C ASP A 285 -7.29 25.36 6.03
N GLU A 286 -7.39 26.14 7.09
CA GLU A 286 -6.56 26.01 8.30
C GLU A 286 -6.73 24.65 8.97
N THR A 287 -7.94 24.07 8.93
CA THR A 287 -8.24 22.74 9.49
C THR A 287 -7.45 21.64 8.74
N GLY A 288 -7.43 21.73 7.41
CA GLY A 288 -6.64 20.79 6.59
C GLY A 288 -5.14 20.88 6.86
N GLU A 289 -4.62 22.09 7.05
CA GLU A 289 -3.21 22.31 7.40
C GLU A 289 -2.91 21.76 8.81
N GLU A 290 -3.82 21.94 9.77
CA GLU A 290 -3.69 21.43 11.12
C GLU A 290 -3.69 19.90 11.15
N LEU A 291 -4.60 19.23 10.46
CA LEU A 291 -4.62 17.77 10.26
C LEU A 291 -3.30 17.27 9.68
N ARG A 292 -2.77 17.95 8.65
CA ARG A 292 -1.48 17.62 8.03
C ARG A 292 -0.33 17.72 9.02
N LYS A 293 -0.31 18.77 9.81
CA LYS A 293 0.74 19.05 10.78
C LYS A 293 0.72 18.07 11.95
N ILE A 294 -0.43 17.88 12.59
CA ILE A 294 -0.60 16.96 13.74
C ILE A 294 -0.37 15.52 13.28
N GLY A 295 -0.97 15.13 12.14
CA GLY A 295 -0.84 13.79 11.59
C GLY A 295 0.53 13.47 10.97
N HIS A 296 1.46 14.45 10.90
CA HIS A 296 2.73 14.31 10.16
C HIS A 296 2.50 13.76 8.74
N GLU A 297 1.49 14.31 8.04
CA GLU A 297 1.04 13.80 6.74
C GLU A 297 1.97 14.21 5.60
N PHE A 298 3.14 13.55 5.57
CA PHE A 298 4.15 13.64 4.52
C PHE A 298 4.52 12.25 4.02
N GLY A 299 4.76 12.12 2.72
CA GLY A 299 5.10 10.84 2.11
C GLY A 299 6.40 10.26 2.67
N ALA A 300 6.37 9.04 3.22
CA ALA A 300 7.53 8.39 3.84
C ALA A 300 8.73 8.23 2.87
N THR A 301 8.46 8.06 1.58
CA THR A 301 9.47 7.86 0.53
C THR A 301 9.82 9.15 -0.21
N THR A 302 8.84 10.03 -0.44
CA THR A 302 9.00 11.21 -1.31
C THR A 302 9.05 12.53 -0.54
N GLY A 303 8.66 12.53 0.75
CA GLY A 303 8.52 13.75 1.55
C GLY A 303 7.41 14.71 1.11
N ARG A 304 6.63 14.35 0.05
CA ARG A 304 5.56 15.23 -0.45
C ARG A 304 4.45 15.40 0.60
N PRO A 305 3.92 16.63 0.79
CA PRO A 305 2.78 16.84 1.67
C PRO A 305 1.56 16.08 1.12
N ARG A 306 0.82 15.44 2.03
CA ARG A 306 -0.45 14.81 1.71
C ARG A 306 -1.55 15.86 1.78
N ARG A 307 -2.51 15.76 0.87
CA ARG A 307 -3.81 16.41 0.97
C ARG A 307 -4.58 15.75 2.10
N THR A 308 -5.31 16.51 2.87
CA THR A 308 -6.05 16.05 4.07
C THR A 308 -7.52 16.42 3.94
N GLY A 309 -8.40 15.62 4.51
CA GLY A 309 -9.85 15.83 4.46
C GLY A 309 -10.59 14.97 5.46
N TRP A 310 -11.88 15.27 5.67
CA TRP A 310 -12.73 14.48 6.55
C TRP A 310 -12.95 13.06 6.04
N ILE A 311 -13.43 12.18 6.93
CA ILE A 311 -13.75 10.79 6.56
C ILE A 311 -14.85 10.76 5.49
N ASP A 312 -14.70 9.86 4.53
CA ASP A 312 -15.56 9.71 3.35
C ASP A 312 -16.27 8.35 3.41
N LEU A 313 -17.52 8.32 3.88
CA LEU A 313 -18.27 7.08 4.05
C LEU A 313 -18.70 6.45 2.71
N PRO A 314 -19.17 7.19 1.69
CA PRO A 314 -19.40 6.61 0.36
C PRO A 314 -18.19 5.87 -0.21
N ALA A 315 -17.00 6.46 -0.09
CA ALA A 315 -15.76 5.82 -0.54
C ALA A 315 -15.41 4.56 0.30
N LEU A 316 -15.63 4.61 1.62
CA LEU A 316 -15.41 3.44 2.50
C LEU A 316 -16.40 2.32 2.23
N LYS A 317 -17.71 2.61 2.09
CA LYS A 317 -18.77 1.64 1.75
C LYS A 317 -18.43 0.94 0.42
N TYR A 318 -18.02 1.72 -0.58
CA TYR A 318 -17.56 1.19 -1.88
C TYR A 318 -16.35 0.26 -1.72
N ALA A 319 -15.33 0.67 -0.97
CA ALA A 319 -14.16 -0.14 -0.72
C ALA A 319 -14.47 -1.44 0.05
N ILE A 320 -15.36 -1.38 1.05
CA ILE A 320 -15.82 -2.55 1.82
C ILE A 320 -16.54 -3.53 0.91
N MET A 321 -17.46 -3.06 0.07
CA MET A 321 -18.20 -3.87 -0.89
C MET A 321 -17.27 -4.61 -1.86
N LEU A 322 -16.32 -3.88 -2.48
CA LEU A 322 -15.38 -4.45 -3.46
C LEU A 322 -14.48 -5.54 -2.87
N ASN A 323 -14.09 -5.37 -1.61
CA ASN A 323 -13.12 -6.23 -0.96
C ASN A 323 -13.76 -7.37 -0.15
N GLY A 324 -15.05 -7.30 0.16
CA GLY A 324 -15.71 -8.23 1.08
C GLY A 324 -15.09 -8.14 2.48
N VAL A 325 -14.89 -6.92 3.00
CA VAL A 325 -14.25 -6.67 4.30
C VAL A 325 -15.04 -7.32 5.42
N THR A 326 -14.36 -8.09 6.28
CA THR A 326 -14.97 -8.78 7.41
C THR A 326 -14.70 -8.09 8.75
N GLN A 327 -13.63 -7.30 8.83
CA GLN A 327 -13.25 -6.56 10.03
C GLN A 327 -12.45 -5.31 9.67
N LEU A 328 -12.61 -4.26 10.46
CA LEU A 328 -11.99 -2.96 10.26
C LEU A 328 -10.85 -2.70 11.26
N VAL A 329 -9.90 -1.89 10.82
CA VAL A 329 -8.86 -1.30 11.65
C VAL A 329 -8.92 0.21 11.47
N MET A 330 -9.24 0.94 12.52
CA MET A 330 -9.17 2.40 12.52
C MET A 330 -7.80 2.87 13.01
N THR A 331 -7.15 3.71 12.20
CA THR A 331 -5.85 4.30 12.53
C THR A 331 -5.93 5.81 12.67
N LYS A 332 -4.93 6.41 13.32
CA LYS A 332 -4.83 7.87 13.43
C LYS A 332 -5.96 8.54 14.20
N ALA A 333 -6.63 7.84 15.12
CA ALA A 333 -7.62 8.46 16.00
C ALA A 333 -7.00 9.53 16.92
N ASP A 334 -5.74 9.34 17.29
CA ASP A 334 -4.91 10.29 18.05
C ASP A 334 -4.74 11.64 17.36
N VAL A 335 -4.78 11.68 16.04
CA VAL A 335 -4.65 12.93 15.25
C VAL A 335 -5.88 13.84 15.38
N LEU A 336 -7.05 13.24 15.62
CA LEU A 336 -8.29 13.99 15.81
C LEU A 336 -8.48 14.50 17.26
N SER A 337 -7.59 14.15 18.19
CA SER A 337 -7.58 14.71 19.54
C SER A 337 -7.34 16.22 19.50
N GLY A 338 -8.20 16.98 20.15
CA GLY A 338 -8.12 18.44 20.20
C GLY A 338 -9.06 19.16 19.21
N PHE A 339 -9.75 18.42 18.32
CA PHE A 339 -10.83 18.99 17.51
C PHE A 339 -12.16 18.90 18.28
N ASP A 340 -12.79 20.03 18.58
CA ASP A 340 -14.10 20.07 19.25
C ASP A 340 -15.18 19.43 18.41
N LYS A 341 -15.10 19.62 17.07
CA LYS A 341 -16.00 19.06 16.06
C LYS A 341 -15.20 18.40 14.95
N ILE A 342 -15.66 17.23 14.55
CA ILE A 342 -15.18 16.48 13.39
C ILE A 342 -16.36 16.22 12.45
N TYR A 343 -16.09 15.89 11.20
CA TYR A 343 -17.12 15.70 10.21
C TYR A 343 -16.96 14.39 9.46
N ALA A 344 -18.08 13.80 9.07
CA ALA A 344 -18.15 12.63 8.20
C ALA A 344 -18.98 12.95 6.96
N CYS A 345 -18.42 12.71 5.78
CA CYS A 345 -19.20 12.76 4.54
C CYS A 345 -20.10 11.53 4.48
N THR A 346 -21.42 11.76 4.49
CA THR A 346 -22.43 10.70 4.45
C THR A 346 -22.93 10.40 3.03
N HIS A 347 -22.95 11.42 2.17
CA HIS A 347 -23.46 11.40 0.80
C HIS A 347 -22.72 12.42 -0.05
N TYR A 348 -22.91 12.35 -1.37
CA TYR A 348 -22.52 13.42 -2.29
C TYR A 348 -23.76 14.07 -2.92
N ASN A 349 -23.75 15.40 -3.07
CA ASN A 349 -24.60 16.07 -4.03
C ASN A 349 -23.92 15.96 -5.39
N TYR A 350 -24.53 15.24 -6.29
CA TYR A 350 -23.96 14.88 -7.57
C TYR A 350 -24.99 15.01 -8.68
N GLN A 351 -24.75 15.90 -9.65
CA GLN A 351 -25.65 16.17 -10.80
C GLN A 351 -27.13 16.48 -10.40
N GLY A 352 -27.33 17.10 -9.24
CA GLY A 352 -28.64 17.44 -8.72
C GLY A 352 -29.36 16.34 -7.93
N GLU A 353 -28.70 15.21 -7.72
CA GLU A 353 -29.16 14.10 -6.89
C GLU A 353 -28.25 13.90 -5.69
N THR A 354 -28.77 13.32 -4.60
CA THR A 354 -27.99 12.90 -3.44
C THR A 354 -27.70 11.41 -3.58
N ILE A 355 -26.40 11.03 -3.63
CA ILE A 355 -25.94 9.65 -3.79
C ILE A 355 -25.03 9.24 -2.63
N ASP A 356 -25.00 7.94 -2.27
CA ASP A 356 -24.20 7.35 -1.20
C ASP A 356 -23.13 6.37 -1.71
N TYR A 357 -22.78 6.47 -2.97
CA TYR A 357 -21.78 5.64 -3.64
C TYR A 357 -20.78 6.48 -4.45
N MET A 358 -19.63 5.91 -4.80
CA MET A 358 -18.61 6.54 -5.63
C MET A 358 -19.02 6.52 -7.11
N PRO A 359 -19.31 7.69 -7.74
CA PRO A 359 -19.70 7.72 -9.15
C PRO A 359 -18.52 7.46 -10.09
N TYR A 360 -18.80 6.86 -11.25
CA TYR A 360 -17.80 6.50 -12.26
C TYR A 360 -16.94 7.69 -12.73
N ASP A 361 -17.55 8.81 -12.96
CA ASP A 361 -16.96 10.02 -13.54
C ASP A 361 -16.51 11.06 -12.51
N ILE A 362 -16.29 10.63 -11.26
CA ILE A 362 -15.84 11.49 -10.14
C ILE A 362 -14.58 12.31 -10.45
N CYS A 363 -13.79 11.91 -11.45
CA CYS A 363 -12.63 12.67 -11.90
C CYS A 363 -12.99 13.83 -12.85
N SER A 364 -14.19 13.85 -13.39
CA SER A 364 -14.64 14.80 -14.40
C SER A 364 -15.83 15.65 -13.94
N VAL A 365 -16.59 15.14 -12.99
CA VAL A 365 -17.77 15.80 -12.40
C VAL A 365 -17.56 15.95 -10.91
N GLU A 366 -17.78 17.15 -10.41
CA GLU A 366 -17.65 17.45 -8.98
C GLU A 366 -18.72 16.70 -8.18
N ALA A 367 -18.29 16.02 -7.11
CA ALA A 367 -19.12 15.39 -6.11
C ALA A 367 -18.97 16.20 -4.81
N GLU A 368 -19.97 17.03 -4.49
CA GLU A 368 -19.96 17.88 -3.31
C GLU A 368 -20.33 17.07 -2.06
N PRO A 369 -19.45 17.02 -1.01
CA PRO A 369 -19.70 16.21 0.16
C PRO A 369 -20.81 16.80 1.05
N VAL A 370 -21.74 15.95 1.46
CA VAL A 370 -22.74 16.26 2.50
C VAL A 370 -22.16 15.83 3.84
N LEU A 371 -21.80 16.81 4.67
CA LEU A 371 -21.09 16.59 5.91
C LEU A 371 -22.05 16.51 7.11
N LYS A 372 -21.91 15.46 7.92
CA LYS A 372 -22.52 15.32 9.23
C LYS A 372 -21.53 15.75 10.30
N GLU A 373 -21.92 16.67 11.16
CA GLU A 373 -21.14 17.08 12.33
C GLU A 373 -21.20 16.03 13.42
N ILE A 374 -20.04 15.76 14.05
CA ILE A 374 -19.87 14.80 15.14
C ILE A 374 -19.03 15.47 16.23
N ASP A 375 -19.33 15.21 17.49
CA ASP A 375 -18.53 15.70 18.60
C ASP A 375 -17.14 15.06 18.60
N GLY A 376 -16.11 15.89 18.63
CA GLY A 376 -14.73 15.47 18.78
C GLY A 376 -14.36 15.20 20.24
N TRP A 377 -13.14 14.75 20.44
CA TRP A 377 -12.55 14.46 21.76
C TRP A 377 -11.25 15.23 21.94
N ASN A 378 -10.93 15.57 23.21
CA ASN A 378 -9.78 16.39 23.55
C ASN A 378 -8.71 15.61 24.33
N GLU A 379 -8.98 14.35 24.65
CA GLU A 379 -8.09 13.51 25.43
C GLU A 379 -6.90 13.03 24.61
N ASP A 380 -5.72 12.99 25.21
CA ASP A 380 -4.53 12.34 24.63
C ASP A 380 -4.73 10.82 24.64
N LEU A 381 -4.74 10.22 23.46
CA LEU A 381 -4.93 8.78 23.29
C LEU A 381 -3.63 7.98 23.38
N THR A 382 -2.46 8.62 23.29
CA THR A 382 -1.17 7.93 23.10
C THR A 382 -0.75 7.05 24.27
N GLY A 383 -1.31 7.31 25.45
CA GLY A 383 -1.07 6.53 26.67
C GLY A 383 -2.08 5.43 26.98
N ILE A 384 -3.16 5.33 26.19
CA ILE A 384 -4.25 4.36 26.42
C ILE A 384 -3.77 2.93 26.18
N THR A 385 -4.01 2.05 27.14
CA THR A 385 -3.67 0.62 27.07
C THR A 385 -4.88 -0.29 27.28
N GLU A 386 -5.95 0.22 27.90
CA GLU A 386 -7.15 -0.54 28.26
C GLU A 386 -8.40 0.05 27.60
N LEU A 387 -9.39 -0.79 27.30
CA LEU A 387 -10.61 -0.39 26.62
C LEU A 387 -11.44 0.62 27.41
N ASN A 388 -11.46 0.52 28.72
CA ASN A 388 -12.20 1.42 29.60
C ASN A 388 -11.60 2.83 29.70
N GLU A 389 -10.44 3.05 29.13
CA GLU A 389 -9.78 4.37 29.03
C GLU A 389 -10.17 5.11 27.75
N ILE A 390 -10.88 4.45 26.81
CA ILE A 390 -11.32 5.08 25.57
C ILE A 390 -12.34 6.20 25.89
N PRO A 391 -12.11 7.46 25.44
CA PRO A 391 -13.05 8.54 25.65
C PRO A 391 -14.45 8.21 25.11
N ALA A 392 -15.50 8.57 25.84
CA ALA A 392 -16.88 8.27 25.45
C ALA A 392 -17.24 8.83 24.08
N LYS A 393 -16.72 10.01 23.71
CA LYS A 393 -16.94 10.60 22.38
C LYS A 393 -16.24 9.83 21.27
N LEU A 394 -15.01 9.33 21.51
CA LEU A 394 -14.34 8.45 20.56
C LEU A 394 -15.10 7.13 20.40
N GLN A 395 -15.57 6.54 21.51
CA GLN A 395 -16.41 5.34 21.44
C GLN A 395 -17.68 5.59 20.60
N SER A 396 -18.37 6.72 20.83
CA SER A 396 -19.54 7.10 20.04
C SER A 396 -19.22 7.29 18.54
N TYR A 397 -18.03 7.76 18.21
CA TYR A 397 -17.56 7.86 16.82
C TYR A 397 -17.33 6.48 16.21
N ILE A 398 -16.71 5.55 16.95
CA ILE A 398 -16.51 4.16 16.52
C ILE A 398 -17.87 3.49 16.29
N ASP A 399 -18.80 3.57 17.26
CA ASP A 399 -20.14 2.99 17.18
C ASP A 399 -20.92 3.54 15.97
N TYR A 400 -20.78 4.84 15.70
CA TYR A 400 -21.38 5.48 14.53
C TYR A 400 -20.79 4.92 13.22
N LEU A 401 -19.46 4.77 13.12
CA LEU A 401 -18.83 4.21 11.93
C LEU A 401 -19.20 2.75 11.72
N GLU A 402 -19.27 1.93 12.78
CA GLU A 402 -19.71 0.55 12.68
C GLU A 402 -21.15 0.43 12.19
N ALA A 403 -22.04 1.29 12.68
CA ALA A 403 -23.42 1.32 12.23
C ALA A 403 -23.57 1.74 10.76
N GLU A 404 -22.76 2.71 10.29
CA GLU A 404 -22.79 3.16 8.89
C GLU A 404 -22.13 2.18 7.91
N LEU A 405 -21.06 1.51 8.35
CA LEU A 405 -20.24 0.64 7.51
C LEU A 405 -20.65 -0.84 7.59
N GLU A 406 -21.50 -1.21 8.56
CA GLU A 406 -22.00 -2.57 8.81
C GLU A 406 -20.87 -3.62 9.01
N VAL A 407 -19.69 -3.18 9.45
CA VAL A 407 -18.52 -4.02 9.71
C VAL A 407 -17.87 -3.60 11.04
N PRO A 408 -17.50 -4.55 11.92
CA PRO A 408 -16.94 -4.21 13.23
C PRO A 408 -15.52 -3.63 13.12
N VAL A 409 -15.22 -2.60 13.92
CA VAL A 409 -13.87 -2.06 14.12
C VAL A 409 -13.15 -2.90 15.18
N LYS A 410 -12.39 -3.88 14.73
CA LYS A 410 -11.71 -4.82 15.63
C LYS A 410 -10.45 -4.26 16.27
N TYR A 411 -9.76 -3.35 15.60
CA TYR A 411 -8.53 -2.76 16.10
C TYR A 411 -8.58 -1.23 16.02
N LEU A 412 -8.11 -0.58 17.09
CA LEU A 412 -7.95 0.86 17.18
C LEU A 412 -6.47 1.20 17.39
N SER A 413 -5.89 1.98 16.48
CA SER A 413 -4.53 2.50 16.62
C SER A 413 -4.58 3.91 17.19
N VAL A 414 -3.95 4.09 18.35
CA VAL A 414 -3.93 5.33 19.16
C VAL A 414 -2.55 6.02 19.21
N GLY A 415 -1.67 5.68 18.27
CA GLY A 415 -0.34 6.28 18.15
C GLY A 415 0.56 5.50 17.17
N PRO A 416 1.81 5.93 16.94
CA PRO A 416 2.69 5.35 15.93
C PRO A 416 3.35 4.02 16.33
N ASP A 417 3.60 3.78 17.63
CA ASP A 417 4.28 2.56 18.12
C ASP A 417 3.37 1.32 17.98
N ARG A 418 3.98 0.14 17.75
CA ARG A 418 3.25 -1.14 17.68
C ARG A 418 2.39 -1.43 18.91
N LYS A 419 2.83 -1.00 20.10
CA LYS A 419 2.11 -1.22 21.36
C LYS A 419 0.86 -0.35 21.48
N GLN A 420 0.76 0.72 20.70
CA GLN A 420 -0.38 1.65 20.69
C GLN A 420 -1.46 1.16 19.72
N THR A 421 -1.87 -0.10 19.89
CA THR A 421 -2.96 -0.73 19.12
C THR A 421 -3.81 -1.56 20.07
N LEU A 422 -5.07 -1.17 20.23
CA LEU A 422 -6.05 -1.83 21.08
C LEU A 422 -6.88 -2.83 20.26
N VAL A 423 -7.28 -3.93 20.88
CA VAL A 423 -8.24 -4.91 20.32
C VAL A 423 -9.59 -4.62 20.95
N LEU A 424 -10.58 -4.22 20.13
CA LEU A 424 -11.91 -3.79 20.61
C LEU A 424 -12.87 -4.96 20.77
N HIS A 425 -12.77 -6.03 19.91
CA HIS A 425 -13.67 -7.19 19.89
C HIS A 425 -12.92 -8.53 19.79
#